data_722d54c0649d460213e689aa32459893
#
_entry.id   722d54c0649d460213e689aa32459893
#
_cell.length_a   1.000
_cell.length_b   1.000
_cell.length_c   1.000
_cell.angle_alpha   90.00
_cell.angle_beta   90.00
_cell.angle_gamma   90.00
#
_symmetry.space_group_name_H-M   'P 1'
#
loop_
_entity.id
_entity.type
_entity.pdbx_description
1 polymer ?
#
loop_
_entity_poly.entity_id
_entity_poly.type
_entity_poly.pdbx_seq_one_letter_code
_entity_poly.pdbx_strand_id
1 'polypeptide(L)'
;MKKLIVAAVAAIITCSAMSITAFADEESAKVFITVVDGEGKLAVAQEAVSVTDIDKDGKLTVNDALVIVHDKFFEGGSDAGYKTIETQYGQSIDKLWGIENGGSYGYYVNNAAAMGLSDPVKEGDYLNAFVYPDPNAWATTYYSWFDKNTAEADEGTEIEVTLKRASFDENYQMVPVAVEGATITVNGTASDVKTDADGKAKIKLDNAGKNIISATADGGMTLIAPVLVADVKAAETTTTTTEVTTTTTTTTTTATTSTSKSTTAAASSSPKTGDTGAAVSLVLLGTGAFAAFSLRKKHEN
;
A
#
# COMPACT_ATOMS: atom_id res chain seq x y z
N MET A 1 84.16 -43.87 -3.75
CA MET A 1 83.03 -43.75 -4.70
C MET A 1 81.78 -43.95 -3.91
N LYS A 2 81.18 -42.86 -3.48
CA LYS A 2 79.96 -42.89 -2.62
C LYS A 2 78.75 -42.52 -3.51
N LYS A 3 77.85 -43.42 -3.62
CA LYS A 3 76.58 -43.17 -4.34
C LYS A 3 75.59 -42.51 -3.41
N LEU A 4 75.17 -41.29 -3.69
CA LEU A 4 74.07 -40.61 -3.02
C LEU A 4 72.74 -41.10 -3.61
N ILE A 5 71.88 -41.63 -2.78
CA ILE A 5 70.51 -41.99 -3.12
C ILE A 5 69.68 -40.79 -2.66
N VAL A 6 69.10 -40.10 -3.63
CA VAL A 6 68.10 -39.03 -3.36
C VAL A 6 66.72 -39.68 -3.35
N ALA A 7 66.08 -39.73 -2.17
CA ALA A 7 64.69 -40.15 -2.03
C ALA A 7 63.79 -38.96 -2.34
N ALA A 8 63.03 -39.01 -3.42
CA ALA A 8 61.97 -38.03 -3.76
C ALA A 8 60.70 -38.42 -3.00
N VAL A 9 60.32 -37.60 -2.02
CA VAL A 9 58.99 -37.67 -1.37
C VAL A 9 58.00 -36.93 -2.22
N ALA A 10 57.13 -37.65 -2.90
CA ALA A 10 55.99 -37.10 -3.64
C ALA A 10 54.87 -36.82 -2.60
N ALA A 11 54.66 -35.57 -2.26
CA ALA A 11 53.47 -35.14 -1.53
C ALA A 11 52.27 -35.07 -2.46
N ILE A 12 51.35 -36.01 -2.32
CA ILE A 12 50.05 -35.99 -3.01
C ILE A 12 49.17 -34.99 -2.25
N ILE A 13 49.01 -33.78 -2.82
CA ILE A 13 48.01 -32.82 -2.36
C ILE A 13 46.67 -33.23 -2.99
N THR A 14 45.85 -33.94 -2.23
CA THR A 14 44.44 -34.14 -2.56
C THR A 14 43.69 -32.82 -2.38
N CYS A 15 43.53 -32.03 -3.46
CA CYS A 15 42.57 -30.95 -3.52
C CYS A 15 41.16 -31.54 -3.47
N SER A 16 40.58 -31.56 -2.26
CA SER A 16 39.13 -31.73 -2.12
C SER A 16 38.47 -30.50 -2.75
N ALA A 17 37.98 -30.64 -3.97
CA ALA A 17 37.09 -29.68 -4.57
C ALA A 17 35.80 -29.66 -3.72
N MET A 18 35.73 -28.77 -2.74
CA MET A 18 34.45 -28.39 -2.15
C MET A 18 33.67 -27.72 -3.28
N SER A 19 32.69 -28.43 -3.85
CA SER A 19 31.67 -27.86 -4.66
C SER A 19 30.89 -26.88 -3.78
N ILE A 20 31.23 -25.61 -3.83
CA ILE A 20 30.38 -24.54 -3.33
C ILE A 20 29.21 -24.56 -4.31
N THR A 21 28.12 -25.23 -3.92
CA THR A 21 26.82 -24.95 -4.52
C THR A 21 26.49 -23.50 -4.17
N ALA A 22 26.82 -22.59 -5.08
CA ALA A 22 26.25 -21.27 -5.04
C ALA A 22 24.73 -21.54 -5.21
N PHE A 23 23.99 -21.38 -4.11
CA PHE A 23 22.58 -21.15 -4.22
C PHE A 23 22.48 -19.82 -4.99
N ALA A 24 22.09 -19.88 -6.26
CA ALA A 24 21.67 -18.69 -6.94
C ALA A 24 20.52 -18.15 -6.08
N ASP A 25 20.66 -16.93 -5.55
CA ASP A 25 19.52 -16.23 -4.98
C ASP A 25 18.44 -16.23 -6.07
N GLU A 26 17.26 -16.73 -5.72
CA GLU A 26 16.12 -16.71 -6.62
C GLU A 26 15.91 -15.25 -7.04
N GLU A 27 15.96 -14.98 -8.35
CA GLU A 27 15.79 -13.61 -8.84
C GLU A 27 14.42 -13.10 -8.38
N SER A 28 14.40 -11.95 -7.73
CA SER A 28 13.18 -11.32 -7.26
C SER A 28 13.20 -9.83 -7.53
N ALA A 29 12.03 -9.26 -7.77
CA ALA A 29 11.85 -7.82 -7.97
C ALA A 29 10.74 -7.29 -7.08
N LYS A 30 10.97 -6.15 -6.44
CA LYS A 30 9.94 -5.45 -5.72
C LYS A 30 9.08 -4.64 -6.69
N VAL A 31 7.83 -5.04 -6.85
CA VAL A 31 6.82 -4.41 -7.70
C VAL A 31 5.72 -3.80 -6.83
N PHE A 32 5.26 -2.61 -7.17
CA PHE A 32 4.13 -1.96 -6.50
C PHE A 32 2.84 -2.32 -7.22
N ILE A 33 1.94 -3.04 -6.55
CA ILE A 33 0.76 -3.59 -7.19
C ILE A 33 -0.50 -2.91 -6.70
N THR A 34 -1.35 -2.53 -7.64
CA THR A 34 -2.72 -2.06 -7.41
C THR A 34 -3.68 -3.04 -8.04
N VAL A 35 -4.73 -3.42 -7.29
CA VAL A 35 -5.85 -4.21 -7.81
C VAL A 35 -7.14 -3.44 -7.57
N VAL A 36 -7.94 -3.25 -8.63
CA VAL A 36 -9.30 -2.69 -8.57
C VAL A 36 -10.28 -3.82 -8.85
N ASP A 37 -11.23 -4.02 -7.94
CA ASP A 37 -12.21 -5.10 -8.02
C ASP A 37 -13.36 -4.81 -9.01
N GLY A 38 -14.31 -5.75 -9.11
CA GLY A 38 -15.49 -5.62 -9.99
C GLY A 38 -16.48 -4.53 -9.59
N GLU A 39 -16.37 -3.98 -8.39
CA GLU A 39 -17.18 -2.84 -7.93
C GLU A 39 -16.47 -1.49 -8.16
N GLY A 40 -15.26 -1.52 -8.74
CA GLY A 40 -14.42 -0.33 -8.94
C GLY A 40 -13.70 0.16 -7.70
N LYS A 41 -13.61 -0.66 -6.65
CA LYS A 41 -12.92 -0.33 -5.42
C LYS A 41 -11.47 -0.77 -5.45
N LEU A 42 -10.61 -0.02 -4.76
CA LEU A 42 -9.23 -0.41 -4.53
C LEU A 42 -9.18 -1.58 -3.53
N ALA A 43 -8.97 -2.78 -4.03
CA ALA A 43 -8.76 -3.97 -3.22
C ALA A 43 -7.31 -4.03 -2.70
N VAL A 44 -6.35 -3.60 -3.53
CA VAL A 44 -4.94 -3.41 -3.18
C VAL A 44 -4.50 -2.05 -3.72
N ALA A 45 -3.85 -1.23 -2.89
CA ALA A 45 -3.46 0.13 -3.24
C ALA A 45 -1.94 0.31 -3.17
N GLN A 46 -1.26 0.08 -4.29
CA GLN A 46 0.20 0.21 -4.44
C GLN A 46 1.00 -0.52 -3.36
N GLU A 47 0.59 -1.74 -3.01
CA GLU A 47 1.34 -2.53 -2.05
C GLU A 47 2.63 -3.08 -2.67
N ALA A 48 3.73 -2.98 -1.93
CA ALA A 48 5.01 -3.53 -2.34
C ALA A 48 5.01 -5.06 -2.20
N VAL A 49 5.27 -5.74 -3.30
CA VAL A 49 5.31 -7.20 -3.39
C VAL A 49 6.65 -7.62 -3.96
N SER A 50 7.31 -8.60 -3.34
CA SER A 50 8.49 -9.25 -3.92
C SER A 50 8.01 -10.31 -4.90
N VAL A 51 8.18 -10.05 -6.18
CA VAL A 51 7.82 -10.95 -7.27
C VAL A 51 8.98 -11.91 -7.50
N THR A 52 8.68 -13.21 -7.54
CA THR A 52 9.60 -14.29 -7.86
C THR A 52 9.04 -15.07 -9.04
N ASP A 53 9.88 -15.83 -9.72
CA ASP A 53 9.50 -16.70 -10.85
C ASP A 53 8.71 -17.92 -10.33
N ILE A 54 7.38 -17.86 -10.39
CA ILE A 54 6.48 -18.89 -9.85
C ILE A 54 6.41 -20.12 -10.74
N ASP A 55 6.41 -19.94 -12.05
CA ASP A 55 6.28 -21.03 -13.03
C ASP A 55 7.62 -21.59 -13.49
N LYS A 56 8.74 -20.99 -13.04
CA LYS A 56 10.13 -21.39 -13.29
C LYS A 56 10.52 -21.35 -14.76
N ASP A 57 10.00 -20.35 -15.48
CA ASP A 57 10.35 -20.08 -16.87
C ASP A 57 11.62 -19.22 -17.04
N GLY A 58 12.19 -18.74 -15.94
CA GLY A 58 13.38 -17.90 -15.87
C GLY A 58 13.09 -16.42 -16.06
N LYS A 59 11.85 -15.97 -15.84
CA LYS A 59 11.43 -14.58 -15.95
C LYS A 59 10.54 -14.17 -14.78
N LEU A 60 10.49 -12.87 -14.56
CA LEU A 60 9.52 -12.25 -13.66
C LEU A 60 8.47 -11.54 -14.50
N THR A 61 7.24 -11.97 -14.41
CA THR A 61 6.16 -11.58 -15.33
C THR A 61 4.99 -10.93 -14.62
N VAL A 62 4.08 -10.33 -15.39
CA VAL A 62 2.79 -9.84 -14.88
C VAL A 62 2.01 -10.99 -14.24
N ASN A 63 2.07 -12.21 -14.83
CA ASN A 63 1.41 -13.38 -14.25
C ASN A 63 1.92 -13.71 -12.85
N ASP A 64 3.26 -13.78 -12.67
CA ASP A 64 3.85 -14.05 -11.36
C ASP A 64 3.42 -13.02 -10.32
N ALA A 65 3.46 -11.74 -10.71
CA ALA A 65 3.04 -10.64 -9.85
C ALA A 65 1.57 -10.77 -9.43
N LEU A 66 0.69 -11.17 -10.36
CA LEU A 66 -0.73 -11.36 -10.07
C LEU A 66 -0.98 -12.60 -9.20
N VAL A 67 -0.28 -13.70 -9.40
CA VAL A 67 -0.36 -14.87 -8.50
C VAL A 67 0.03 -14.44 -7.08
N ILE A 68 1.20 -13.82 -6.92
CA ILE A 68 1.74 -13.47 -5.60
C ILE A 68 0.87 -12.44 -4.87
N VAL A 69 0.32 -11.45 -5.57
CA VAL A 69 -0.55 -10.45 -4.92
C VAL A 69 -1.86 -11.09 -4.42
N HIS A 70 -2.41 -12.06 -5.15
CA HIS A 70 -3.58 -12.81 -4.70
C HIS A 70 -3.23 -13.68 -3.48
N ASP A 71 -2.12 -14.42 -3.51
CA ASP A 71 -1.68 -15.23 -2.37
C ASP A 71 -1.50 -14.40 -1.10
N LYS A 72 -1.08 -13.15 -1.26
CA LYS A 72 -0.82 -12.26 -0.13
C LYS A 72 -2.05 -11.55 0.41
N PHE A 73 -3.00 -11.17 -0.44
CA PHE A 73 -4.05 -10.23 -0.06
C PHE A 73 -5.48 -10.73 -0.33
N PHE A 74 -5.67 -11.79 -1.11
CA PHE A 74 -7.00 -12.33 -1.38
C PHE A 74 -7.32 -13.49 -0.42
N GLU A 75 -8.54 -13.55 0.08
CA GLU A 75 -8.97 -14.67 0.94
C GLU A 75 -9.00 -15.98 0.14
N GLY A 76 -8.20 -16.95 0.55
CA GLY A 76 -8.03 -18.22 -0.16
C GLY A 76 -6.94 -18.18 -1.24
N GLY A 77 -6.19 -17.07 -1.34
CA GLY A 77 -5.03 -16.95 -2.22
C GLY A 77 -5.36 -16.93 -3.71
N SER A 78 -4.35 -17.19 -4.52
CA SER A 78 -4.49 -17.26 -5.97
C SER A 78 -5.42 -18.40 -6.42
N ASP A 79 -5.43 -19.53 -5.73
CA ASP A 79 -6.33 -20.64 -6.03
C ASP A 79 -7.81 -20.23 -6.04
N ALA A 80 -8.21 -19.33 -5.16
CA ALA A 80 -9.57 -18.85 -5.06
C ALA A 80 -9.83 -17.60 -5.91
N GLY A 81 -8.85 -16.68 -5.97
CA GLY A 81 -9.02 -15.34 -6.50
C GLY A 81 -8.56 -15.12 -7.94
N TYR A 82 -7.71 -15.98 -8.48
CA TYR A 82 -7.06 -15.78 -9.76
C TYR A 82 -7.11 -17.03 -10.62
N LYS A 83 -7.32 -16.86 -11.92
CA LYS A 83 -7.29 -17.95 -12.89
C LYS A 83 -6.93 -17.43 -14.27
N THR A 84 -6.16 -18.22 -15.00
CA THR A 84 -5.82 -17.94 -16.38
C THR A 84 -6.31 -19.06 -17.30
N ILE A 85 -6.47 -18.74 -18.59
CA ILE A 85 -6.78 -19.66 -19.66
C ILE A 85 -5.83 -19.42 -20.84
N GLU A 86 -5.52 -20.50 -21.55
CA GLU A 86 -4.80 -20.41 -22.82
C GLU A 86 -5.75 -20.01 -23.95
N THR A 87 -5.33 -19.03 -24.72
CA THR A 87 -6.03 -18.56 -25.92
C THR A 87 -5.13 -18.61 -27.14
N GLN A 88 -5.67 -18.38 -28.33
CA GLN A 88 -4.85 -18.25 -29.55
C GLN A 88 -3.85 -17.08 -29.52
N TYR A 89 -4.02 -16.14 -28.58
CA TYR A 89 -3.16 -14.96 -28.37
C TYR A 89 -2.24 -15.11 -27.17
N GLY A 90 -2.15 -16.29 -26.57
CA GLY A 90 -1.42 -16.60 -25.36
C GLY A 90 -2.31 -16.63 -24.11
N GLN A 91 -1.69 -16.61 -22.95
CA GLN A 91 -2.36 -16.70 -21.67
C GLN A 91 -3.18 -15.41 -21.40
N SER A 92 -4.41 -15.60 -20.97
CA SER A 92 -5.35 -14.51 -20.62
C SER A 92 -5.97 -14.75 -19.25
N ILE A 93 -6.39 -13.68 -18.58
CA ILE A 93 -7.10 -13.76 -17.31
C ILE A 93 -8.53 -14.28 -17.54
N ASP A 94 -8.93 -15.28 -16.78
CA ASP A 94 -10.29 -15.83 -16.71
C ASP A 94 -11.01 -15.40 -15.41
N LYS A 95 -10.22 -15.22 -14.32
CA LYS A 95 -10.69 -14.73 -13.04
C LYS A 95 -9.68 -13.75 -12.45
N LEU A 96 -10.11 -12.61 -11.99
CA LEU A 96 -9.31 -11.63 -11.26
C LEU A 96 -10.07 -11.20 -10.02
N TRP A 97 -9.41 -11.23 -8.88
CA TRP A 97 -9.98 -10.87 -7.57
C TRP A 97 -11.31 -11.57 -7.27
N GLY A 98 -11.36 -12.86 -7.61
CA GLY A 98 -12.54 -13.71 -7.43
C GLY A 98 -13.65 -13.51 -8.45
N ILE A 99 -13.53 -12.56 -9.39
CA ILE A 99 -14.57 -12.23 -10.37
C ILE A 99 -14.26 -12.89 -11.71
N GLU A 100 -15.24 -13.63 -12.23
CA GLU A 100 -15.28 -14.16 -13.59
C GLU A 100 -16.28 -13.31 -14.39
N ASN A 101 -15.82 -12.52 -15.36
CA ASN A 101 -16.66 -11.59 -16.12
C ASN A 101 -16.51 -11.72 -17.64
N GLY A 102 -16.09 -12.89 -18.12
CA GLY A 102 -15.96 -13.17 -19.54
C GLY A 102 -14.73 -12.56 -20.20
N GLY A 103 -13.66 -12.30 -19.45
CA GLY A 103 -12.39 -11.81 -19.97
C GLY A 103 -12.26 -10.28 -19.99
N SER A 104 -13.17 -9.55 -19.34
CA SER A 104 -13.12 -8.08 -19.29
C SER A 104 -12.23 -7.60 -18.14
N TYR A 105 -10.91 -7.72 -18.34
CA TYR A 105 -9.87 -7.27 -17.41
C TYR A 105 -8.89 -6.36 -18.12
N GLY A 106 -8.24 -5.48 -17.35
CA GLY A 106 -7.14 -4.68 -17.84
C GLY A 106 -5.94 -4.75 -16.91
N TYR A 107 -4.75 -4.64 -17.48
CA TYR A 107 -3.51 -4.55 -16.70
C TYR A 107 -2.50 -3.64 -17.41
N TYR A 108 -1.86 -2.80 -16.61
CA TYR A 108 -0.92 -1.78 -17.05
C TYR A 108 0.34 -1.83 -16.20
N VAL A 109 1.49 -1.71 -16.85
CA VAL A 109 2.79 -1.55 -16.17
C VAL A 109 3.30 -0.15 -16.45
N ASN A 110 3.59 0.61 -15.39
CA ASN A 110 4.05 2.01 -15.49
C ASN A 110 3.16 2.88 -16.40
N ASN A 111 1.86 2.71 -16.30
CA ASN A 111 0.81 3.38 -17.10
C ASN A 111 0.84 3.06 -18.60
N ALA A 112 1.60 2.06 -19.04
CA ALA A 112 1.52 1.49 -20.38
C ALA A 112 0.70 0.20 -20.34
N ALA A 113 -0.21 0.02 -21.29
CA ALA A 113 -0.96 -1.24 -21.40
C ALA A 113 0.01 -2.39 -21.63
N ALA A 114 -0.05 -3.42 -20.82
CA ALA A 114 0.73 -4.63 -21.04
C ALA A 114 0.12 -5.43 -22.20
N MET A 115 0.98 -6.06 -22.99
CA MET A 115 0.57 -6.81 -24.17
C MET A 115 0.08 -8.21 -23.80
N GLY A 116 0.55 -8.76 -22.67
CA GLY A 116 0.19 -10.08 -22.19
C GLY A 116 0.63 -10.33 -20.75
N LEU A 117 0.19 -11.45 -20.20
CA LEU A 117 0.56 -11.88 -18.86
C LEU A 117 2.04 -12.29 -18.76
N SER A 118 2.68 -12.63 -19.89
CA SER A 118 4.10 -12.93 -20.00
C SER A 118 4.99 -11.68 -20.13
N ASP A 119 4.42 -10.47 -20.11
CA ASP A 119 5.22 -9.25 -20.14
C ASP A 119 6.08 -9.16 -18.88
N PRO A 120 7.36 -8.76 -19.02
CA PRO A 120 8.27 -8.74 -17.88
C PRO A 120 7.95 -7.61 -16.92
N VAL A 121 8.15 -7.89 -15.63
CA VAL A 121 8.20 -6.88 -14.56
C VAL A 121 9.59 -6.84 -13.95
N LYS A 122 9.96 -5.69 -13.38
CA LYS A 122 11.28 -5.45 -12.79
C LYS A 122 11.18 -4.61 -11.51
N GLU A 123 12.29 -4.50 -10.82
CA GLU A 123 12.40 -3.69 -9.60
C GLU A 123 11.88 -2.27 -9.80
N GLY A 124 10.96 -1.85 -8.94
CA GLY A 124 10.37 -0.53 -8.92
C GLY A 124 9.19 -0.30 -9.87
N ASP A 125 8.76 -1.32 -10.65
CA ASP A 125 7.59 -1.19 -11.53
C ASP A 125 6.29 -1.03 -10.73
N TYR A 126 5.33 -0.34 -11.36
CA TYR A 126 3.95 -0.17 -10.88
C TYR A 126 3.01 -0.97 -11.78
N LEU A 127 2.48 -2.06 -11.24
CA LEU A 127 1.48 -2.89 -11.93
C LEU A 127 0.08 -2.52 -11.42
N ASN A 128 -0.81 -2.16 -12.34
CA ASN A 128 -2.22 -1.91 -12.06
C ASN A 128 -3.05 -2.95 -12.80
N ALA A 129 -3.79 -3.78 -12.06
CA ALA A 129 -4.72 -4.76 -12.62
C ALA A 129 -6.14 -4.47 -12.15
N PHE A 130 -7.13 -4.66 -13.01
CA PHE A 130 -8.51 -4.33 -12.69
C PHE A 130 -9.52 -5.17 -13.42
N VAL A 131 -10.66 -5.33 -12.77
CA VAL A 131 -11.88 -5.87 -13.37
C VAL A 131 -12.69 -4.70 -13.95
N TYR A 132 -13.14 -4.79 -15.19
CA TYR A 132 -14.09 -3.81 -15.71
C TYR A 132 -15.42 -3.94 -14.94
N PRO A 133 -15.89 -2.88 -14.25
CA PRO A 133 -17.14 -2.95 -13.47
C PRO A 133 -18.37 -3.30 -14.30
N ASP A 134 -18.41 -2.85 -15.55
CA ASP A 134 -19.40 -3.26 -16.53
C ASP A 134 -18.68 -3.69 -17.82
N PRO A 135 -18.71 -4.99 -18.16
CA PRO A 135 -18.09 -5.50 -19.38
C PRO A 135 -18.67 -4.89 -20.67
N ASN A 136 -19.88 -4.32 -20.61
CA ASN A 136 -20.52 -3.68 -21.77
C ASN A 136 -20.27 -2.17 -21.87
N ALA A 137 -19.76 -1.57 -20.79
CA ALA A 137 -19.48 -0.13 -20.70
C ALA A 137 -17.98 0.20 -20.83
N TRP A 138 -17.20 -0.68 -21.44
CA TRP A 138 -15.77 -0.46 -21.63
C TRP A 138 -15.45 0.82 -22.43
N ALA A 139 -16.35 1.29 -23.30
CA ALA A 139 -16.20 2.53 -24.06
C ALA A 139 -16.30 3.80 -23.19
N THR A 140 -16.86 3.70 -21.98
CA THR A 140 -17.00 4.80 -21.01
C THR A 140 -16.19 4.56 -19.73
N THR A 141 -15.48 3.46 -19.66
CA THR A 141 -14.60 3.10 -18.55
C THR A 141 -13.15 3.32 -18.97
N TYR A 142 -12.43 4.15 -18.22
CA TYR A 142 -11.09 4.59 -18.58
C TYR A 142 -10.08 4.21 -17.50
N TYR A 143 -8.98 3.60 -17.90
CA TYR A 143 -7.79 3.53 -17.07
C TYR A 143 -7.32 4.95 -16.76
N SER A 144 -7.05 5.24 -15.49
CA SER A 144 -6.65 6.56 -15.04
C SER A 144 -5.52 6.50 -14.03
N TRP A 145 -4.72 7.56 -13.97
CA TRP A 145 -3.56 7.67 -13.09
C TRP A 145 -3.24 9.11 -12.73
N PHE A 146 -2.55 9.32 -11.63
CA PHE A 146 -1.96 10.60 -11.29
C PHE A 146 -0.58 10.77 -11.95
N ASP A 147 -0.12 12.01 -12.09
CA ASP A 147 1.20 12.35 -12.63
C ASP A 147 2.38 11.82 -11.79
N LYS A 148 2.10 11.38 -10.58
CA LYS A 148 3.04 10.75 -9.64
C LYS A 148 2.37 9.60 -8.90
N ASN A 149 3.15 8.62 -8.49
CA ASN A 149 2.69 7.45 -7.75
C ASN A 149 2.80 7.66 -6.23
N THR A 150 3.74 8.50 -5.78
CA THR A 150 3.99 8.79 -4.37
C THR A 150 4.16 10.28 -4.12
N ALA A 151 3.90 10.71 -2.89
CA ALA A 151 4.20 12.05 -2.39
C ALA A 151 4.62 11.99 -0.92
N GLU A 152 5.42 12.96 -0.50
CA GLU A 152 5.68 13.25 0.91
C GLU A 152 5.09 14.61 1.25
N ALA A 153 4.52 14.77 2.43
CA ALA A 153 3.95 16.01 2.90
C ALA A 153 4.03 16.10 4.43
N ASP A 154 3.91 17.31 4.97
CA ASP A 154 3.68 17.51 6.40
C ASP A 154 2.16 17.58 6.66
N GLU A 155 1.73 17.14 7.84
CA GLU A 155 0.33 17.18 8.25
C GLU A 155 -0.23 18.60 8.15
N GLY A 156 -1.42 18.74 7.56
CA GLY A 156 -2.08 20.02 7.33
C GLY A 156 -1.60 20.79 6.10
N THR A 157 -0.64 20.25 5.32
CA THR A 157 -0.19 20.89 4.07
C THR A 157 -0.94 20.39 2.85
N GLU A 158 -0.85 21.13 1.75
CA GLU A 158 -1.45 20.76 0.48
C GLU A 158 -0.42 20.13 -0.46
N ILE A 159 -0.84 19.11 -1.19
CA ILE A 159 -0.14 18.60 -2.36
C ILE A 159 -0.92 18.89 -3.62
N GLU A 160 -0.23 19.12 -4.73
CA GLU A 160 -0.84 19.23 -6.06
C GLU A 160 -0.66 17.91 -6.81
N VAL A 161 -1.72 17.45 -7.48
CA VAL A 161 -1.74 16.27 -8.34
C VAL A 161 -2.36 16.61 -9.67
N THR A 162 -2.04 15.84 -10.71
CA THR A 162 -2.68 15.94 -12.03
C THR A 162 -3.23 14.58 -12.40
N LEU A 163 -4.55 14.50 -12.57
CA LEU A 163 -5.25 13.30 -12.96
C LEU A 163 -5.34 13.21 -14.48
N LYS A 164 -4.97 12.05 -15.00
CA LYS A 164 -5.03 11.72 -16.42
C LYS A 164 -5.80 10.42 -16.62
N ARG A 165 -6.36 10.24 -17.81
CA ARG A 165 -6.94 8.99 -18.29
C ARG A 165 -6.34 8.58 -19.61
N ALA A 166 -6.39 7.30 -19.91
CA ALA A 166 -6.05 6.76 -21.21
C ALA A 166 -7.11 7.20 -22.24
N SER A 167 -6.64 7.57 -23.42
CA SER A 167 -7.39 7.73 -24.65
C SER A 167 -6.56 7.15 -25.79
N PHE A 168 -7.13 7.06 -26.98
CA PHE A 168 -6.40 6.57 -28.15
C PHE A 168 -6.53 7.59 -29.28
N ASP A 169 -5.43 7.84 -29.97
CA ASP A 169 -5.41 8.67 -31.17
C ASP A 169 -5.90 7.89 -32.40
N GLU A 170 -5.88 8.54 -33.56
CA GLU A 170 -6.28 7.94 -34.83
C GLU A 170 -5.42 6.75 -35.29
N ASN A 171 -4.22 6.58 -34.71
CA ASN A 171 -3.31 5.48 -34.95
C ASN A 171 -3.41 4.39 -33.88
N TYR A 172 -4.42 4.44 -33.02
CA TYR A 172 -4.62 3.56 -31.87
C TYR A 172 -3.48 3.61 -30.86
N GLN A 173 -2.71 4.72 -30.82
CA GLN A 173 -1.70 4.91 -29.80
C GLN A 173 -2.32 5.53 -28.56
N MET A 174 -1.98 4.99 -27.38
CA MET A 174 -2.48 5.51 -26.13
C MET A 174 -1.91 6.92 -25.88
N VAL A 175 -2.81 7.87 -25.65
CA VAL A 175 -2.47 9.26 -25.31
C VAL A 175 -3.12 9.63 -23.98
N PRO A 176 -2.39 10.35 -23.11
CA PRO A 176 -2.93 10.83 -21.85
C PRO A 176 -3.84 12.05 -22.11
N VAL A 177 -5.02 12.03 -21.49
CA VAL A 177 -5.96 13.15 -21.50
C VAL A 177 -6.25 13.59 -20.07
N ALA A 178 -6.23 14.89 -19.81
CA ALA A 178 -6.61 15.45 -18.52
C ALA A 178 -8.07 15.08 -18.16
N VAL A 179 -8.34 14.87 -16.89
CA VAL A 179 -9.70 14.58 -16.41
C VAL A 179 -10.19 15.78 -15.62
N GLU A 180 -11.14 16.53 -16.20
CA GLU A 180 -11.81 17.65 -15.55
C GLU A 180 -12.98 17.17 -14.70
N GLY A 181 -13.22 17.82 -13.56
CA GLY A 181 -14.40 17.63 -12.70
C GLY A 181 -14.40 16.34 -11.89
N ALA A 182 -13.34 15.55 -11.92
CA ALA A 182 -13.22 14.36 -11.08
C ALA A 182 -13.13 14.75 -9.60
N THR A 183 -13.88 14.06 -8.75
CA THR A 183 -13.83 14.24 -7.29
C THR A 183 -12.65 13.45 -6.73
N ILE A 184 -11.77 14.12 -6.00
CA ILE A 184 -10.65 13.48 -5.31
C ILE A 184 -11.15 12.77 -4.06
N THR A 185 -10.63 11.58 -3.81
CA THR A 185 -10.89 10.83 -2.57
C THR A 185 -9.60 10.66 -1.77
N VAL A 186 -9.70 10.70 -0.44
CA VAL A 186 -8.61 10.41 0.48
C VAL A 186 -9.04 9.27 1.39
N ASN A 187 -8.28 8.18 1.40
CA ASN A 187 -8.58 6.96 2.15
C ASN A 187 -10.01 6.44 1.90
N GLY A 188 -10.45 6.50 0.62
CA GLY A 188 -11.77 6.07 0.19
C GLY A 188 -12.92 7.05 0.48
N THR A 189 -12.64 8.17 1.14
CA THR A 189 -13.64 9.21 1.45
C THR A 189 -13.56 10.32 0.41
N ALA A 190 -14.69 10.68 -0.20
CA ALA A 190 -14.77 11.81 -1.13
C ALA A 190 -14.47 13.14 -0.41
N SER A 191 -13.66 13.97 -1.03
CA SER A 191 -13.39 15.34 -0.59
C SER A 191 -14.24 16.32 -1.39
N ASP A 192 -14.21 17.61 -0.99
CA ASP A 192 -14.83 18.70 -1.75
C ASP A 192 -13.96 19.16 -2.94
N VAL A 193 -12.80 18.52 -3.14
CA VAL A 193 -11.83 18.91 -4.17
C VAL A 193 -12.16 18.21 -5.48
N LYS A 194 -12.23 19.00 -6.55
CA LYS A 194 -12.39 18.51 -7.93
C LYS A 194 -11.21 18.94 -8.80
N THR A 195 -10.92 18.14 -9.79
CA THR A 195 -9.90 18.49 -10.80
C THR A 195 -10.39 19.61 -11.70
N ASP A 196 -9.48 20.51 -12.08
CA ASP A 196 -9.73 21.58 -13.07
C ASP A 196 -9.63 21.06 -14.52
N ALA A 197 -9.72 21.98 -15.49
CA ALA A 197 -9.66 21.65 -16.92
C ALA A 197 -8.31 21.04 -17.36
N ASP A 198 -7.24 21.28 -16.61
CA ASP A 198 -5.93 20.67 -16.82
C ASP A 198 -5.78 19.34 -16.06
N GLY A 199 -6.81 18.87 -15.36
CA GLY A 199 -6.82 17.70 -14.51
C GLY A 199 -6.12 17.93 -13.15
N LYS A 200 -5.82 19.16 -12.77
CA LYS A 200 -5.09 19.49 -11.53
C LYS A 200 -6.04 19.63 -10.36
N ALA A 201 -5.55 19.20 -9.19
CA ALA A 201 -6.23 19.37 -7.92
C ALA A 201 -5.21 19.62 -6.80
N LYS A 202 -5.60 20.43 -5.80
CA LYS A 202 -4.83 20.64 -4.58
C LYS A 202 -5.58 20.00 -3.42
N ILE A 203 -4.90 19.09 -2.74
CA ILE A 203 -5.48 18.26 -1.69
C ILE A 203 -4.75 18.54 -0.40
N LYS A 204 -5.49 18.94 0.64
CA LYS A 204 -4.96 19.09 1.99
C LYS A 204 -4.91 17.72 2.67
N LEU A 205 -3.79 17.40 3.31
CA LEU A 205 -3.56 16.13 3.98
C LEU A 205 -3.52 16.36 5.50
N ASP A 206 -4.65 16.11 6.16
CA ASP A 206 -4.84 16.38 7.59
C ASP A 206 -4.56 15.16 8.50
N ASN A 207 -4.18 14.02 7.92
CA ASN A 207 -3.91 12.81 8.68
C ASN A 207 -2.46 12.38 8.49
N ALA A 208 -1.71 12.27 9.59
CA ALA A 208 -0.36 11.73 9.56
C ALA A 208 -0.35 10.24 9.18
N GLY A 209 0.74 9.78 8.56
CA GLY A 209 0.94 8.41 8.08
C GLY A 209 0.60 8.23 6.61
N LYS A 210 0.38 6.96 6.22
CA LYS A 210 0.07 6.59 4.84
C LYS A 210 -1.34 7.02 4.47
N ASN A 211 -1.49 7.86 3.44
CA ASN A 211 -2.76 8.25 2.86
C ASN A 211 -2.87 7.74 1.42
N ILE A 212 -4.01 7.14 1.08
CA ILE A 212 -4.33 6.69 -0.27
C ILE A 212 -5.19 7.77 -0.93
N ILE A 213 -4.66 8.38 -1.98
CA ILE A 213 -5.37 9.36 -2.80
C ILE A 213 -5.84 8.67 -4.06
N SER A 214 -7.11 8.84 -4.38
CA SER A 214 -7.74 8.31 -5.58
C SER A 214 -8.73 9.34 -6.14
N ALA A 215 -9.50 8.98 -7.16
CA ALA A 215 -10.51 9.84 -7.77
C ALA A 215 -11.68 9.05 -8.32
N THR A 216 -12.84 9.68 -8.34
CA THR A 216 -14.04 9.20 -9.02
C THR A 216 -14.54 10.27 -9.99
N ALA A 217 -15.25 9.88 -11.04
CA ALA A 217 -15.87 10.82 -11.97
C ALA A 217 -17.37 10.62 -12.02
N ASP A 218 -18.08 11.71 -12.31
CA ASP A 218 -19.52 11.76 -12.52
C ASP A 218 -19.85 11.84 -14.03
N GLY A 219 -21.13 11.86 -14.37
CA GLY A 219 -21.59 12.18 -15.73
C GLY A 219 -21.45 11.05 -16.76
N GLY A 220 -21.44 9.79 -16.33
CA GLY A 220 -21.41 8.62 -17.23
C GLY A 220 -20.00 8.21 -17.66
N MET A 221 -18.96 8.79 -17.06
CA MET A 221 -17.59 8.34 -17.17
C MET A 221 -17.23 7.53 -15.93
N THR A 222 -16.71 6.33 -16.11
CA THR A 222 -16.16 5.50 -15.04
C THR A 222 -14.63 5.53 -15.10
N LEU A 223 -13.99 5.94 -14.02
CA LEU A 223 -12.54 5.83 -13.87
C LEU A 223 -12.19 4.52 -13.19
N ILE A 224 -11.26 3.77 -13.76
CA ILE A 224 -10.53 2.77 -12.99
C ILE A 224 -9.72 3.55 -11.96
N ALA A 225 -9.94 3.26 -10.69
CA ALA A 225 -9.45 4.04 -9.57
C ALA A 225 -7.93 4.29 -9.66
N PRO A 226 -7.50 5.55 -9.86
CA PRO A 226 -6.08 5.91 -9.84
C PRO A 226 -5.56 5.85 -8.41
N VAL A 227 -4.25 5.65 -8.22
CA VAL A 227 -3.65 5.62 -6.88
C VAL A 227 -2.43 6.52 -6.83
N LEU A 228 -2.39 7.34 -5.76
CA LEU A 228 -1.19 7.98 -5.26
C LEU A 228 -1.10 7.69 -3.76
N VAL A 229 0.05 7.23 -3.30
CA VAL A 229 0.33 7.02 -1.88
C VAL A 229 1.10 8.23 -1.34
N ALA A 230 0.52 8.93 -0.38
CA ALA A 230 1.18 10.04 0.30
C ALA A 230 1.60 9.64 1.71
N ASP A 231 2.89 9.78 2.02
CA ASP A 231 3.43 9.64 3.36
C ASP A 231 3.44 11.00 4.04
N VAL A 232 2.59 11.17 5.06
CA VAL A 232 2.38 12.43 5.76
C VAL A 232 3.07 12.37 7.12
N LYS A 233 4.02 13.29 7.33
CA LYS A 233 4.71 13.45 8.62
C LYS A 233 3.79 14.18 9.60
N ALA A 234 3.68 13.65 10.83
CA ALA A 234 2.95 14.31 11.88
C ALA A 234 3.52 15.71 12.16
N ALA A 235 2.65 16.68 12.43
CA ALA A 235 3.07 18.00 12.87
C ALA A 235 3.90 17.89 14.16
N GLU A 236 5.04 18.56 14.22
CA GLU A 236 5.84 18.61 15.44
C GLU A 236 5.04 19.33 16.54
N THR A 237 4.69 18.61 17.59
CA THR A 237 4.07 19.21 18.77
C THR A 237 5.17 19.95 19.54
N THR A 238 5.37 21.24 19.26
CA THR A 238 6.21 22.10 20.10
C THR A 238 5.55 22.26 21.45
N THR A 239 5.96 21.45 22.42
CA THR A 239 5.59 21.64 23.81
C THR A 239 6.32 22.89 24.29
N THR A 240 5.66 24.04 24.24
CA THR A 240 6.17 25.28 24.87
C THR A 240 6.11 25.06 26.37
N THR A 241 7.21 24.64 26.96
CA THR A 241 7.37 24.66 28.42
C THR A 241 7.44 26.10 28.83
N THR A 242 6.33 26.67 29.29
CA THR A 242 6.32 27.97 29.96
C THR A 242 7.02 27.79 31.29
N GLU A 243 8.29 28.18 31.34
CA GLU A 243 8.98 28.33 32.65
C GLU A 243 8.24 29.37 33.46
N VAL A 244 7.50 28.91 34.46
CA VAL A 244 6.95 29.80 35.50
C VAL A 244 8.12 30.25 36.35
N THR A 245 8.69 31.41 36.04
CA THR A 245 9.67 32.08 36.91
C THR A 245 8.97 32.52 38.18
N THR A 246 9.05 31.72 39.23
CA THR A 246 8.55 32.10 40.57
C THR A 246 9.52 33.12 41.17
N THR A 247 9.19 34.39 41.07
CA THR A 247 9.92 35.45 41.75
C THR A 247 9.62 35.37 43.25
N THR A 248 10.53 34.77 44.01
CA THR A 248 10.45 34.76 45.48
C THR A 248 10.80 36.14 46.02
N THR A 249 9.80 36.93 46.38
CA THR A 249 9.98 38.18 47.10
C THR A 249 10.23 37.86 48.56
N THR A 250 11.47 37.97 49.01
CA THR A 250 11.87 37.81 50.43
C THR A 250 11.43 39.05 51.18
N THR A 251 10.32 38.97 51.90
CA THR A 251 9.91 40.05 52.88
C THR A 251 10.50 39.65 54.22
N THR A 252 11.50 40.41 54.67
CA THR A 252 12.06 40.30 56.01
C THR A 252 11.07 40.89 56.96
N THR A 253 10.42 40.13 57.85
CA THR A 253 9.59 40.57 58.91
C THR A 253 10.21 40.12 60.23
N THR A 254 10.52 41.14 61.07
CA THR A 254 11.12 41.04 62.38
C THR A 254 10.17 40.30 63.35
N ALA A 255 10.76 39.45 64.17
CA ALA A 255 10.08 38.59 65.13
C ALA A 255 9.42 39.44 66.28
N THR A 256 8.22 39.05 66.65
CA THR A 256 7.67 39.29 67.98
C THR A 256 7.05 38.00 68.50
N THR A 257 7.61 37.56 69.61
CA THR A 257 7.27 36.35 70.39
C THR A 257 5.90 36.52 71.05
N SER A 258 4.99 35.57 70.88
CA SER A 258 3.98 35.29 71.91
C SER A 258 3.55 33.81 71.86
N THR A 259 3.63 33.26 73.06
CA THR A 259 3.36 31.89 73.46
C THR A 259 1.86 31.65 73.61
N SER A 260 1.30 30.56 73.14
CA SER A 260 0.35 29.68 73.90
C SER A 260 -0.16 28.53 73.04
N LYS A 261 0.18 27.36 73.39
CA LYS A 261 -0.52 26.22 74.02
C LYS A 261 -1.61 25.54 73.18
N SER A 262 -1.19 24.30 72.72
CA SER A 262 -1.88 23.01 72.77
C SER A 262 -3.38 22.93 72.41
N THR A 263 -3.72 22.09 71.47
CA THR A 263 -4.48 20.85 71.72
C THR A 263 -4.46 19.90 70.53
N THR A 264 -4.42 18.65 70.90
CA THR A 264 -4.36 17.39 70.19
C THR A 264 -5.65 17.05 69.43
N ALA A 265 -5.56 16.39 68.27
CA ALA A 265 -6.24 15.14 67.93
C ALA A 265 -6.05 14.83 66.44
N ALA A 266 -5.35 13.77 66.18
CA ALA A 266 -5.73 12.42 65.75
C ALA A 266 -6.05 12.30 64.26
N ALA A 267 -5.12 11.75 63.55
CA ALA A 267 -5.06 10.51 62.80
C ALA A 267 -6.24 10.14 61.86
N SER A 268 -5.93 9.98 60.57
CA SER A 268 -6.20 8.70 59.90
C SER A 268 -5.66 8.70 58.46
N SER A 269 -4.66 7.89 58.29
CA SER A 269 -4.39 6.86 57.29
C SER A 269 -4.44 7.17 55.79
N SER A 270 -3.24 7.05 55.22
CA SER A 270 -3.00 6.59 53.84
C SER A 270 -3.60 5.20 53.57
N PRO A 271 -3.78 4.86 52.30
CA PRO A 271 -2.83 3.85 51.79
C PRO A 271 -2.17 4.22 50.46
N LYS A 272 -0.92 3.76 50.39
CA LYS A 272 -0.10 3.49 49.21
C LYS A 272 -0.71 2.40 48.36
N THR A 273 -0.55 2.53 47.07
CA THR A 273 -0.07 1.49 46.12
C THR A 273 0.01 2.18 44.77
N GLY A 274 1.06 2.30 44.04
CA GLY A 274 2.01 1.30 43.57
C GLY A 274 1.37 0.44 42.50
N ASP A 275 1.48 0.72 41.21
CA ASP A 275 2.18 -0.15 40.30
C ASP A 275 2.19 0.33 38.85
N THR A 276 3.26 0.03 38.18
CA THR A 276 3.56 0.08 36.77
C THR A 276 2.55 -0.71 35.95
N GLY A 277 1.98 -0.11 34.91
CA GLY A 277 1.13 -0.79 33.92
C GLY A 277 1.47 -0.34 32.51
N ALA A 278 2.08 -1.23 31.78
CA ALA A 278 2.44 -1.12 30.37
C ALA A 278 1.26 -0.69 29.49
N ALA A 279 1.51 0.25 28.59
CA ALA A 279 0.61 0.62 27.52
C ALA A 279 0.53 -0.53 26.50
N VAL A 280 -0.61 -1.20 26.46
CA VAL A 280 -0.95 -2.15 25.38
C VAL A 280 -1.78 -1.34 24.37
N SER A 281 -1.20 -1.11 23.20
CA SER A 281 -1.92 -0.58 22.04
C SER A 281 -2.91 -1.61 21.53
N LEU A 282 -4.18 -1.34 21.71
CA LEU A 282 -5.28 -2.15 21.19
C LEU A 282 -5.59 -1.70 19.76
N VAL A 283 -5.17 -2.48 18.79
CA VAL A 283 -5.61 -2.36 17.40
C VAL A 283 -7.04 -2.88 17.32
N LEU A 284 -8.02 -2.01 17.13
CA LEU A 284 -9.40 -2.39 16.85
C LEU A 284 -9.51 -2.70 15.35
N LEU A 285 -9.50 -4.00 15.03
CA LEU A 285 -10.01 -4.51 13.76
C LEU A 285 -11.54 -4.45 13.80
N GLY A 286 -12.12 -3.55 13.01
CA GLY A 286 -13.55 -3.46 12.81
C GLY A 286 -14.03 -4.64 11.95
N THR A 287 -14.64 -5.64 12.57
CA THR A 287 -15.38 -6.69 11.88
C THR A 287 -16.74 -6.14 11.46
N GLY A 288 -16.87 -5.77 10.16
CA GLY A 288 -18.17 -5.50 9.55
C GLY A 288 -18.94 -6.80 9.36
N ALA A 289 -20.04 -6.95 10.08
CA ALA A 289 -20.95 -8.06 9.91
C ALA A 289 -21.70 -7.96 8.58
N PHE A 290 -21.48 -8.90 7.67
CA PHE A 290 -22.31 -9.10 6.48
C PHE A 290 -23.60 -9.80 6.87
N ALA A 291 -24.72 -9.08 6.78
CA ALA A 291 -26.05 -9.68 6.81
C ALA A 291 -26.35 -10.30 5.45
N ALA A 292 -26.35 -11.61 5.37
CA ALA A 292 -26.81 -12.35 4.21
C ALA A 292 -28.34 -12.20 4.06
N PHE A 293 -28.78 -11.49 3.03
CA PHE A 293 -30.19 -11.48 2.63
C PHE A 293 -30.43 -12.62 1.64
N SER A 294 -31.01 -13.69 2.12
CA SER A 294 -31.51 -14.79 1.29
C SER A 294 -32.79 -14.37 0.57
N LEU A 295 -32.72 -14.04 -0.71
CA LEU A 295 -33.91 -13.93 -1.55
C LEU A 295 -34.35 -15.30 -2.03
N ARG A 296 -35.39 -15.79 -1.39
CA ARG A 296 -36.14 -17.01 -1.75
C ARG A 296 -36.91 -16.75 -3.04
N LYS A 297 -36.48 -17.33 -4.14
CA LYS A 297 -37.20 -17.30 -5.41
C LYS A 297 -38.42 -18.19 -5.31
N LYS A 298 -39.61 -17.61 -5.30
CA LYS A 298 -40.89 -18.31 -5.36
C LYS A 298 -41.17 -18.67 -6.83
N HIS A 299 -41.20 -19.96 -7.13
CA HIS A 299 -41.81 -20.50 -8.35
C HIS A 299 -43.30 -20.47 -8.19
N GLU A 300 -44.05 -19.86 -9.08
CA GLU A 300 -45.44 -20.19 -9.39
C GLU A 300 -45.64 -20.11 -10.90
N ASN A 301 -46.05 -21.26 -11.41
CA ASN A 301 -46.82 -21.62 -12.62
C ASN A 301 -46.58 -20.87 -13.93
#